data_07d2d3a8ba70eabe7bb9ed1f793637e8
#
_entry.id   07d2d3a8ba70eabe7bb9ed1f793637e8
#
_cell.length_a   1.000
_cell.length_b   1.000
_cell.length_c   1.000
_cell.angle_alpha   90.00
_cell.angle_beta   90.00
_cell.angle_gamma   90.00
#
_symmetry.space_group_name_H-M   'P 1'
#
loop_
_entity.id
_entity.type
_entity.pdbx_description
1 polymer ?
#
loop_
_entity_poly.entity_id
_entity_poly.type
_entity_poly.pdbx_seq_one_letter_code
_entity_poly.pdbx_strand_id
1 'polypeptide(L)'
;MDESKETQMRDSPLPLSLSVVLDNIDTGIAIYDAKGNFVFINTVMVNWRNIPRNEYLTMNIHDFSNYLDICVFDLVMEKKQRVSRLQFYRDIQFISGPERMRIVTGTPIFDGKGNVQYVITMLQDVQKFQNLYHTLLSEREILPAMELGPSSE
;
A
#
# COMPACT_ATOMS: atom_id res chain seq x y z
N MET A 1 32.31 -2.04 -8.20
CA MET A 1 31.76 -1.98 -8.11
C MET A 1 30.50 -1.56 -7.87
N ASP A 2 30.12 -1.39 -6.75
CA ASP A 2 28.78 -0.99 -6.43
C ASP A 2 28.44 0.35 -7.01
N GLU A 3 29.42 1.21 -7.08
CA GLU A 3 29.16 2.51 -7.65
C GLU A 3 28.77 2.44 -9.10
N SER A 4 29.38 1.57 -9.84
CA SER A 4 29.01 1.51 -11.25
C SER A 4 27.62 0.91 -11.43
N LYS A 5 27.22 -0.01 -10.56
CA LYS A 5 25.86 -0.51 -10.65
C LYS A 5 24.85 0.55 -10.29
N GLU A 6 25.14 1.33 -9.28
CA GLU A 6 24.24 2.41 -8.92
C GLU A 6 24.15 3.43 -10.00
N THR A 7 25.27 3.74 -10.64
CA THR A 7 25.26 4.68 -11.75
C THR A 7 24.41 4.16 -12.90
N GLN A 8 24.52 2.86 -13.20
CA GLN A 8 23.72 2.29 -14.25
C GLN A 8 22.25 2.36 -13.93
N MET A 9 21.87 2.11 -12.67
CA MET A 9 20.49 2.21 -12.30
C MET A 9 19.97 3.62 -12.40
N ARG A 10 20.82 4.60 -12.06
CA ARG A 10 20.41 5.99 -12.19
C ARG A 10 20.29 6.41 -13.64
N ASP A 11 21.04 5.74 -14.51
CA ASP A 11 21.02 6.06 -15.93
C ASP A 11 19.95 5.27 -16.67
N SER A 12 19.07 4.58 -15.95
CA SER A 12 17.98 3.86 -16.58
C SER A 12 17.06 4.83 -17.30
N PRO A 13 16.17 4.35 -18.17
CA PRO A 13 15.27 5.24 -18.89
C PRO A 13 14.44 6.12 -17.99
N LEU A 14 14.15 5.67 -16.76
CA LEU A 14 13.44 6.51 -15.81
C LEU A 14 14.44 7.39 -15.10
N PRO A 15 14.31 8.70 -15.21
CA PRO A 15 15.25 9.62 -14.56
C PRO A 15 15.11 9.68 -13.06
N LEU A 16 14.00 9.21 -12.52
CA LEU A 16 13.76 9.26 -11.08
C LEU A 16 14.02 7.90 -10.47
N SER A 17 14.50 7.86 -9.24
CA SER A 17 14.64 6.59 -8.56
C SER A 17 13.25 6.04 -8.27
N LEU A 18 13.16 4.73 -8.15
CA LEU A 18 11.89 4.09 -7.88
C LEU A 18 11.29 4.59 -6.56
N SER A 19 12.12 4.81 -5.55
CA SER A 19 11.61 5.27 -4.27
C SER A 19 10.96 6.65 -4.39
N VAL A 20 11.53 7.53 -5.21
CA VAL A 20 10.92 8.85 -5.42
C VAL A 20 9.56 8.71 -6.09
N VAL A 21 9.47 7.80 -7.07
CA VAL A 21 8.20 7.57 -7.74
C VAL A 21 7.16 7.06 -6.75
N LEU A 22 7.52 6.07 -5.96
CA LEU A 22 6.59 5.48 -5.01
C LEU A 22 6.18 6.46 -3.90
N ASP A 23 7.09 7.38 -3.55
CA ASP A 23 6.78 8.39 -2.55
C ASP A 23 5.75 9.41 -3.04
N ASN A 24 5.59 9.52 -4.34
CA ASN A 24 4.64 10.47 -4.90
C ASN A 24 3.31 9.83 -5.29
N ILE A 25 3.12 8.55 -4.99
CA ILE A 25 1.85 7.89 -5.21
C ILE A 25 0.99 8.10 -3.96
N ASP A 26 -0.27 8.51 -4.17
CA ASP A 26 -1.17 8.85 -3.08
C ASP A 26 -1.92 7.62 -2.58
N THR A 27 -1.19 6.57 -2.33
CA THR A 27 -1.70 5.32 -1.77
C THR A 27 -0.59 4.78 -0.90
N GLY A 28 -0.92 4.25 0.25
CA GLY A 28 0.10 3.66 1.10
C GLY A 28 0.73 2.45 0.42
N ILE A 29 2.05 2.39 0.39
CA ILE A 29 2.78 1.28 -0.21
C ILE A 29 3.81 0.79 0.78
N ALA A 30 3.79 -0.51 1.02
CA ALA A 30 4.79 -1.18 1.84
C ALA A 30 5.24 -2.42 1.11
N ILE A 31 6.53 -2.66 1.10
CA ILE A 31 7.12 -3.84 0.47
C ILE A 31 7.83 -4.63 1.55
N TYR A 32 7.57 -5.94 1.55
CA TYR A 32 8.14 -6.86 2.53
C TYR A 32 9.00 -7.89 1.84
N ASP A 33 10.03 -8.37 2.52
CA ASP A 33 10.75 -9.56 2.04
C ASP A 33 9.93 -10.81 2.41
N ALA A 34 10.45 -11.98 2.06
CA ALA A 34 9.72 -13.22 2.29
C ALA A 34 9.53 -13.56 3.76
N LYS A 35 10.23 -12.90 4.65
CA LYS A 35 10.09 -13.13 6.07
C LYS A 35 9.14 -12.11 6.73
N GLY A 36 8.65 -11.16 5.96
CA GLY A 36 7.75 -10.13 6.48
C GLY A 36 8.45 -8.89 6.99
N ASN A 37 9.75 -8.78 6.77
CA ASN A 37 10.47 -7.58 7.15
C ASN A 37 10.16 -6.46 6.17
N PHE A 38 9.97 -5.24 6.69
CA PHE A 38 9.76 -4.09 5.82
C PHE A 38 11.04 -3.78 5.07
N VAL A 39 10.99 -3.75 3.74
CA VAL A 39 12.13 -3.33 2.93
C VAL A 39 11.87 -2.00 2.25
N PHE A 40 10.64 -1.55 2.19
CA PHE A 40 10.32 -0.22 1.69
C PHE A 40 8.97 0.22 2.25
N ILE A 41 8.85 1.52 2.48
CA ILE A 41 7.58 2.10 2.88
C ILE A 41 7.56 3.51 2.32
N ASN A 42 6.43 3.92 1.73
CA ASN A 42 6.38 5.24 1.12
C ASN A 42 5.90 6.31 2.11
N THR A 43 5.95 7.56 1.66
CA THR A 43 5.65 8.70 2.51
C THR A 43 4.22 8.66 3.06
N VAL A 44 3.27 8.20 2.25
CA VAL A 44 1.88 8.10 2.70
C VAL A 44 1.78 7.22 3.94
N MET A 45 2.47 6.07 3.92
CA MET A 45 2.46 5.17 5.08
C MET A 45 3.14 5.79 6.29
N VAL A 46 4.25 6.49 6.07
CA VAL A 46 4.96 7.15 7.15
C VAL A 46 4.06 8.17 7.84
N ASN A 47 3.38 8.98 7.04
CA ASN A 47 2.51 10.02 7.59
C ASN A 47 1.27 9.45 8.26
N TRP A 48 0.84 8.29 7.83
CA TRP A 48 -0.37 7.66 8.35
C TRP A 48 -0.25 7.32 9.82
N ARG A 49 0.90 6.83 10.25
CA ARG A 49 1.10 6.39 11.63
C ARG A 49 2.14 7.19 12.37
N ASN A 50 2.76 8.14 11.69
CA ASN A 50 3.76 8.98 12.32
C ASN A 50 4.94 8.19 12.84
N ILE A 51 5.28 7.10 12.16
CA ILE A 51 6.46 6.31 12.47
C ILE A 51 7.52 6.64 11.42
N PRO A 52 8.73 7.03 11.82
CA PRO A 52 9.77 7.35 10.84
C PRO A 52 10.10 6.16 9.95
N ARG A 53 10.45 6.47 8.70
CA ARG A 53 10.75 5.42 7.73
C ARG A 53 11.84 4.47 8.21
N ASN A 54 12.93 5.03 8.78
CA ASN A 54 14.03 4.18 9.21
C ASN A 54 13.63 3.26 10.35
N GLU A 55 12.64 3.64 11.13
CA GLU A 55 12.16 2.77 12.18
C GLU A 55 11.37 1.60 11.60
N TYR A 56 10.52 1.88 10.60
CA TYR A 56 9.80 0.81 9.92
C TYR A 56 10.76 -0.24 9.36
N LEU A 57 11.90 0.20 8.84
CA LEU A 57 12.83 -0.73 8.19
C LEU A 57 13.53 -1.66 9.17
N THR A 58 13.33 -1.48 10.46
CA THR A 58 13.82 -2.42 11.47
C THR A 58 12.70 -3.32 11.98
N MET A 59 11.50 -3.22 11.42
CA MET A 59 10.33 -3.93 11.93
C MET A 59 9.88 -5.02 10.99
N ASN A 60 8.99 -5.85 11.48
CA ASN A 60 8.39 -6.95 10.73
C ASN A 60 6.87 -6.77 10.79
N ILE A 61 6.18 -7.19 9.73
CA ILE A 61 4.73 -7.02 9.70
C ILE A 61 4.04 -7.70 10.88
N HIS A 62 4.62 -8.78 11.38
CA HIS A 62 4.01 -9.50 12.50
C HIS A 62 4.13 -8.74 13.81
N ASP A 63 4.98 -7.72 13.88
CA ASP A 63 5.02 -6.83 15.05
C ASP A 63 3.71 -6.06 15.21
N PHE A 64 2.92 -5.97 14.15
CA PHE A 64 1.66 -5.24 14.18
C PHE A 64 0.45 -6.15 14.36
N SER A 65 0.65 -7.42 14.70
CA SER A 65 -0.45 -8.38 14.72
C SER A 65 -1.56 -8.01 15.70
N ASN A 66 -1.22 -7.27 16.76
CA ASN A 66 -2.25 -6.86 17.74
C ASN A 66 -3.10 -5.69 17.27
N TYR A 67 -2.70 -5.06 16.18
CA TYR A 67 -3.39 -3.87 15.67
C TYR A 67 -4.16 -4.14 14.38
N LEU A 68 -4.05 -5.33 13.84
CA LEU A 68 -4.66 -5.71 12.58
C LEU A 68 -5.53 -6.93 12.80
N ASP A 69 -6.69 -6.97 12.18
CA ASP A 69 -7.55 -8.14 12.26
C ASP A 69 -7.18 -9.22 11.24
N ILE A 70 -6.44 -8.85 10.22
CA ILE A 70 -6.03 -9.81 9.20
C ILE A 70 -4.67 -9.39 8.64
N CYS A 71 -3.84 -10.35 8.36
CA CYS A 71 -2.51 -10.09 7.79
C CYS A 71 -2.49 -10.52 6.33
N VAL A 72 -2.57 -9.53 5.43
CA VAL A 72 -2.60 -9.83 4.00
C VAL A 72 -1.27 -10.43 3.54
N PHE A 73 -0.15 -10.03 4.15
CA PHE A 73 1.14 -10.62 3.84
C PHE A 73 1.09 -12.14 3.97
N ASP A 74 0.52 -12.63 5.08
CA ASP A 74 0.46 -14.07 5.32
C ASP A 74 -0.40 -14.77 4.28
N LEU A 75 -1.50 -14.13 3.88
CA LEU A 75 -2.37 -14.71 2.87
C LEU A 75 -1.69 -14.80 1.52
N VAL A 76 -0.90 -13.79 1.17
CA VAL A 76 -0.15 -13.81 -0.09
C VAL A 76 0.90 -14.90 -0.06
N MET A 77 1.60 -15.05 1.07
CA MET A 77 2.61 -16.09 1.19
C MET A 77 1.99 -17.48 1.08
N GLU A 78 0.82 -17.65 1.65
CA GLU A 78 0.15 -18.94 1.62
C GLU A 78 -0.41 -19.25 0.24
N LYS A 79 -1.11 -18.30 -0.37
CA LYS A 79 -1.83 -18.53 -1.61
C LYS A 79 -0.97 -18.31 -2.85
N LYS A 80 0.15 -17.62 -2.70
CA LYS A 80 1.07 -17.31 -3.79
C LYS A 80 0.36 -16.63 -4.95
N GLN A 81 -0.55 -15.73 -4.63
CA GLN A 81 -1.28 -14.97 -5.63
C GLN A 81 -1.71 -13.65 -5.00
N ARG A 82 -2.17 -12.72 -5.84
CA ARG A 82 -2.65 -11.44 -5.35
C ARG A 82 -3.87 -11.64 -4.48
N VAL A 83 -3.90 -10.97 -3.33
CA VAL A 83 -4.98 -11.05 -2.38
C VAL A 83 -5.40 -9.64 -1.99
N SER A 84 -6.70 -9.37 -2.01
CA SER A 84 -7.24 -8.10 -1.51
C SER A 84 -8.21 -8.40 -0.39
N ARG A 85 -8.10 -7.65 0.68
CA ARG A 85 -9.00 -7.82 1.83
C ARG A 85 -9.33 -6.48 2.44
N LEU A 86 -10.50 -6.41 3.04
CA LEU A 86 -10.85 -5.30 3.90
C LEU A 86 -10.21 -5.56 5.26
N GLN A 87 -9.46 -4.62 5.74
CA GLN A 87 -8.74 -4.78 7.00
C GLN A 87 -9.18 -3.71 7.98
N PHE A 88 -9.45 -4.14 9.21
CA PHE A 88 -9.70 -3.21 10.31
C PHE A 88 -8.38 -3.05 11.06
N TYR A 89 -8.05 -1.83 11.38
CA TYR A 89 -6.81 -1.57 12.08
C TYR A 89 -6.99 -0.46 13.10
N ARG A 90 -6.10 -0.46 14.10
CA ARG A 90 -6.08 0.58 15.12
C ARG A 90 -4.76 1.32 15.04
N ASP A 91 -4.83 2.59 15.38
CA ASP A 91 -3.63 3.39 15.45
C ASP A 91 -2.78 2.88 16.62
N ILE A 92 -1.50 2.67 16.36
CA ILE A 92 -0.60 2.17 17.39
C ILE A 92 -0.55 3.11 18.58
N GLN A 93 -0.66 4.40 18.33
CA GLN A 93 -0.57 5.40 19.39
C GLN A 93 -1.85 5.48 20.20
N PHE A 94 -2.97 4.99 19.67
CA PHE A 94 -4.26 5.09 20.31
C PHE A 94 -4.93 3.73 20.33
N ILE A 95 -4.42 2.84 21.18
CA ILE A 95 -4.94 1.47 21.25
C ILE A 95 -6.44 1.46 21.52
N SER A 96 -6.92 2.41 22.30
CA SER A 96 -8.33 2.51 22.61
C SER A 96 -9.09 3.40 21.63
N GLY A 97 -8.43 3.89 20.59
CA GLY A 97 -9.09 4.74 19.62
C GLY A 97 -10.01 3.98 18.70
N PRO A 98 -10.71 4.68 17.82
CA PRO A 98 -11.65 4.02 16.91
C PRO A 98 -10.91 3.17 15.90
N GLU A 99 -11.54 2.07 15.54
CA GLU A 99 -11.02 1.24 14.47
C GLU A 99 -11.22 1.94 13.13
N ARG A 100 -10.30 1.73 12.25
CA ARG A 100 -10.37 2.25 10.89
C ARG A 100 -10.35 1.11 9.92
N MET A 101 -10.93 1.36 8.74
CA MET A 101 -10.97 0.38 7.67
C MET A 101 -10.11 0.81 6.53
N ARG A 102 -9.44 -0.15 5.94
CA ARG A 102 -8.69 0.09 4.72
C ARG A 102 -8.72 -1.15 3.85
N ILE A 103 -8.53 -0.96 2.55
CA ILE A 103 -8.41 -2.06 1.61
C ILE A 103 -6.92 -2.29 1.44
N VAL A 104 -6.51 -3.53 1.68
CA VAL A 104 -5.11 -3.92 1.52
C VAL A 104 -5.03 -4.93 0.41
N THR A 105 -4.21 -4.63 -0.60
CA THR A 105 -3.97 -5.54 -1.71
C THR A 105 -2.51 -5.92 -1.68
N GLY A 106 -2.24 -7.20 -1.55
CA GLY A 106 -0.89 -7.73 -1.56
C GLY A 106 -0.63 -8.49 -2.85
N THR A 107 0.53 -8.28 -3.43
CA THR A 107 0.94 -8.91 -4.69
C THR A 107 2.29 -9.56 -4.49
N PRO A 108 2.43 -10.85 -4.83
CA PRO A 108 3.72 -11.51 -4.69
C PRO A 108 4.64 -11.19 -5.86
N ILE A 109 5.93 -11.08 -5.56
CA ILE A 109 6.96 -11.02 -6.58
C ILE A 109 7.78 -12.28 -6.41
N PHE A 110 7.87 -13.07 -7.48
CA PHE A 110 8.54 -14.37 -7.43
C PHE A 110 9.99 -14.25 -7.85
N ASP A 111 10.83 -15.09 -7.26
CA ASP A 111 12.21 -15.20 -7.69
C ASP A 111 12.26 -16.14 -8.91
N GLY A 112 13.46 -16.42 -9.40
CA GLY A 112 13.61 -17.26 -10.58
C GLY A 112 13.26 -18.71 -10.33
N LYS A 113 13.03 -19.12 -9.10
CA LYS A 113 12.69 -20.49 -8.76
C LYS A 113 11.23 -20.67 -8.42
N GLY A 114 10.45 -19.62 -8.54
CA GLY A 114 9.01 -19.70 -8.25
C GLY A 114 8.65 -19.49 -6.80
N ASN A 115 9.60 -19.10 -5.96
CA ASN A 115 9.31 -18.77 -4.56
C ASN A 115 8.98 -17.29 -4.45
N VAL A 116 8.13 -16.93 -3.48
CA VAL A 116 7.83 -15.53 -3.25
C VAL A 116 9.06 -14.89 -2.64
N GLN A 117 9.58 -13.88 -3.32
CA GLN A 117 10.75 -13.14 -2.87
C GLN A 117 10.36 -11.88 -2.12
N TYR A 118 9.34 -11.17 -2.64
CA TYR A 118 8.83 -9.97 -2.00
C TYR A 118 7.31 -9.96 -2.09
N VAL A 119 6.70 -9.20 -1.21
CA VAL A 119 5.26 -8.93 -1.28
C VAL A 119 5.11 -7.42 -1.29
N ILE A 120 4.43 -6.90 -2.31
CA ILE A 120 4.09 -5.49 -2.37
C ILE A 120 2.68 -5.34 -1.86
N THR A 121 2.46 -4.45 -0.89
CA THR A 121 1.12 -4.16 -0.42
C THR A 121 0.76 -2.72 -0.74
N MET A 122 -0.48 -2.54 -1.19
CA MET A 122 -1.08 -1.22 -1.36
C MET A 122 -2.20 -1.09 -0.35
N LEU A 123 -2.22 0.05 0.34
CA LEU A 123 -3.14 0.26 1.44
C LEU A 123 -3.96 1.52 1.15
N GLN A 124 -5.27 1.37 1.05
CA GLN A 124 -6.16 2.47 0.72
C GLN A 124 -7.16 2.68 1.85
N ASP A 125 -7.16 3.89 2.41
CA ASP A 125 -8.10 4.23 3.48
C ASP A 125 -9.51 4.33 2.88
N VAL A 126 -10.45 3.60 3.47
CA VAL A 126 -11.82 3.54 2.95
C VAL A 126 -12.51 4.90 3.06
N GLN A 127 -12.30 5.60 4.17
CA GLN A 127 -12.95 6.90 4.36
C GLN A 127 -12.45 7.91 3.33
N LYS A 128 -11.13 7.92 3.10
CA LYS A 128 -10.56 8.83 2.12
C LYS A 128 -11.09 8.50 0.72
N PHE A 129 -11.18 7.22 0.40
CA PHE A 129 -11.71 6.79 -0.88
C PHE A 129 -13.18 7.22 -1.04
N GLN A 130 -13.98 7.02 0.00
CA GLN A 130 -15.39 7.41 -0.06
C GLN A 130 -15.54 8.91 -0.25
N ASN A 131 -14.73 9.69 0.46
CA ASN A 131 -14.80 11.16 0.32
C ASN A 131 -14.46 11.58 -1.10
N LEU A 132 -13.42 10.98 -1.67
CA LEU A 132 -13.03 11.29 -3.03
C LEU A 132 -14.13 10.87 -4.01
N TYR A 133 -14.69 9.69 -3.80
CA TYR A 133 -15.77 9.19 -4.66
C TYR A 133 -16.95 10.15 -4.67
N HIS A 134 -17.37 10.60 -3.49
CA HIS A 134 -18.51 11.53 -3.40
C HIS A 134 -18.20 12.87 -4.05
N THR A 135 -16.98 13.36 -3.89
CA THR A 135 -16.58 14.61 -4.52
C THR A 135 -16.63 14.49 -6.03
N LEU A 136 -16.07 13.43 -6.56
CA LEU A 136 -16.02 13.22 -8.00
C LEU A 136 -17.41 12.97 -8.58
N LEU A 137 -18.23 12.24 -7.86
CA LEU A 137 -19.61 11.99 -8.30
C LEU A 137 -20.38 13.30 -8.36
N SER A 138 -20.21 14.14 -7.35
CA SER A 138 -20.88 15.42 -7.31
C SER A 138 -20.49 16.30 -8.48
N GLU A 139 -19.20 16.30 -8.84
CA GLU A 139 -18.74 17.04 -9.99
C GLU A 139 -19.35 16.53 -11.29
N ARG A 140 -19.50 15.23 -11.41
CA ARG A 140 -20.09 14.66 -12.60
C ARG A 140 -21.58 14.96 -12.73
N GLU A 141 -22.27 15.05 -11.60
CA GLU A 141 -23.71 15.27 -11.63
C GLU A 141 -24.11 16.62 -12.21
N ILE A 142 -23.19 17.56 -12.23
CA ILE A 142 -23.50 18.86 -12.76
C ILE A 142 -23.68 18.83 -14.27
N LEU A 143 -22.83 18.07 -14.97
CA LEU A 143 -22.91 17.97 -16.42
C LEU A 143 -23.52 16.67 -16.88
N PRO A 144 -23.01 15.56 -16.44
CA PRO A 144 -23.46 14.29 -17.02
C PRO A 144 -24.76 13.79 -16.46
N ALA A 145 -25.42 14.56 -15.64
CA ALA A 145 -26.73 14.13 -15.19
C ALA A 145 -27.62 13.76 -16.34
N MET A 146 -27.48 14.45 -17.46
CA MET A 146 -28.28 14.14 -18.63
C MET A 146 -27.90 12.83 -19.26
N GLU A 147 -26.64 12.47 -19.14
CA GLU A 147 -26.17 11.22 -19.72
C GLU A 147 -26.53 10.04 -18.87
N LEU A 148 -26.42 10.22 -17.57
CA LEU A 148 -26.65 9.11 -16.69
C LEU A 148 -28.09 8.87 -16.36
N GLY A 149 -28.90 9.88 -16.56
CA GLY A 149 -30.24 9.83 -16.04
C GLY A 149 -30.99 8.57 -16.34
N PRO A 150 -31.59 8.47 -17.47
CA PRO A 150 -32.50 7.34 -17.68
C PRO A 150 -31.80 6.01 -17.84
N SER A 151 -30.61 6.03 -18.31
CA SER A 151 -29.98 4.77 -18.60
C SER A 151 -29.48 4.07 -17.36
N SER A 152 -29.46 4.74 -16.26
CA SER A 152 -28.93 4.12 -15.11
C SER A 152 -29.86 3.14 -14.46
N GLU A 153 -31.05 3.01 -15.00
CA GLU A 153 -31.88 2.05 -14.43
C GLU A 153 -31.74 0.82 -14.94
#